data_ef2c1d2d6b3ee502e0713af23214fe39
#
_entry.id   ef2c1d2d6b3ee502e0713af23214fe39
#
_cell.length_a   1.000
_cell.length_b   1.000
_cell.length_c   1.000
_cell.angle_alpha   90.00
_cell.angle_beta   90.00
_cell.angle_gamma   90.00
#
_symmetry.space_group_name_H-M   'P 1'
#
loop_
_entity.id
_entity.type
_entity.pdbx_description
1 polymer ?
#
loop_
_entity_poly.entity_id
_entity_poly.type
_entity_poly.pdbx_seq_one_letter_code
_entity_poly.pdbx_strand_id
1 'polypeptide(L)'
;MSIGQKQGLVEVADGIHVWLPADGSWGWSNAGLIADNDQTMIVDTLFDLPLTKIMLGEMGRVIPTVKEHVDILLNTHANGDHCHGNELVPTSRIISSVATADEMSELPPAALAAMVRRFEEDDSPLGRYIKHAFGGFNFLDITMKTPTETFTKNMSVTIGDLEIELIEVGPAHTKGDVLVYVPSRGVIFTGDILFIEGTPLMWAGPVDNWIAACDRIASLEAVTVPGHGPITGSSGAIAVRDYWVMLKNEAKIRFDDGMSVRDAVRDIDLGAFADWGESERIYLNVNSLYREFGSSEVVEDVMELFAEMGEIWEGEHENEKYF
;
A
#
# COMPACT_ATOMS: atom_id res chain seq x y z
N MET A 1 17.54 14.56 0.67
CA MET A 1 18.02 14.22 -0.70
C MET A 1 17.78 12.73 -0.86
N SER A 2 16.73 12.33 -1.59
CA SER A 2 16.53 10.94 -1.95
C SER A 2 17.70 10.52 -2.84
N ILE A 3 18.39 9.46 -2.46
CA ILE A 3 19.31 8.78 -3.37
C ILE A 3 18.36 8.20 -4.43
N GLY A 4 18.41 8.71 -5.66
CA GLY A 4 17.56 8.29 -6.76
C GLY A 4 17.52 6.76 -6.80
N GLN A 5 16.42 6.20 -6.35
CA GLN A 5 16.26 4.77 -6.18
C GLN A 5 16.18 4.14 -7.55
N LYS A 6 17.01 3.13 -7.80
CA LYS A 6 17.08 2.48 -9.09
C LYS A 6 15.85 1.58 -9.26
N GLN A 7 15.02 1.87 -10.25
CA GLN A 7 13.93 0.96 -10.64
C GLN A 7 14.44 -0.46 -10.90
N GLY A 8 13.70 -1.47 -10.50
CA GLY A 8 13.97 -2.88 -10.74
C GLY A 8 14.21 -3.69 -9.47
N LEU A 9 14.81 -4.85 -9.62
CA LEU A 9 15.09 -5.76 -8.50
C LEU A 9 16.40 -5.38 -7.81
N VAL A 10 16.36 -5.19 -6.49
CA VAL A 10 17.50 -4.79 -5.65
C VAL A 10 17.66 -5.79 -4.50
N GLU A 11 18.86 -6.28 -4.27
CA GLU A 11 19.17 -7.09 -3.10
C GLU A 11 19.41 -6.18 -1.89
N VAL A 12 18.70 -6.44 -0.78
CA VAL A 12 18.76 -5.66 0.46
C VAL A 12 19.43 -6.40 1.61
N ALA A 13 19.45 -7.73 1.54
CA ALA A 13 20.20 -8.61 2.41
C ALA A 13 20.42 -9.93 1.66
N ASP A 14 21.31 -10.79 2.16
CA ASP A 14 21.61 -12.09 1.57
C ASP A 14 20.33 -12.90 1.35
N GLY A 15 20.00 -13.19 0.09
CA GLY A 15 18.81 -13.91 -0.33
C GLY A 15 17.50 -13.10 -0.26
N ILE A 16 17.54 -11.81 0.06
CA ILE A 16 16.33 -10.96 0.12
C ILE A 16 16.43 -9.86 -0.92
N HIS A 17 15.47 -9.87 -1.86
CA HIS A 17 15.39 -8.91 -2.94
C HIS A 17 14.06 -8.14 -2.89
N VAL A 18 14.08 -6.89 -3.32
CA VAL A 18 12.93 -6.00 -3.39
C VAL A 18 12.75 -5.54 -4.83
N TRP A 19 11.55 -5.69 -5.35
CA TRP A 19 11.11 -5.04 -6.57
C TRP A 19 10.68 -3.61 -6.27
N LEU A 20 11.26 -2.66 -6.98
CA LEU A 20 10.95 -1.24 -6.87
C LEU A 20 10.41 -0.74 -8.21
N PRO A 21 9.22 -0.13 -8.26
CA PRO A 21 8.68 0.49 -9.47
C PRO A 21 9.41 1.78 -9.83
N ALA A 22 8.97 2.41 -10.93
CA ALA A 22 9.54 3.67 -11.42
C ALA A 22 9.27 4.84 -10.46
N ASP A 23 8.10 4.86 -9.87
CA ASP A 23 7.68 5.79 -8.82
C ASP A 23 6.87 5.02 -7.77
N GLY A 24 6.47 5.66 -6.68
CA GLY A 24 5.69 5.04 -5.61
C GLY A 24 4.27 5.58 -5.53
N SER A 25 3.76 6.21 -6.59
CA SER A 25 2.43 6.79 -6.64
C SER A 25 1.31 5.74 -6.68
N TRP A 26 0.08 6.16 -6.96
CA TRP A 26 -1.09 5.28 -7.01
C TRP A 26 -0.84 3.99 -7.79
N GLY A 27 -1.01 2.84 -7.11
CA GLY A 27 -0.90 1.51 -7.71
C GLY A 27 0.51 1.05 -8.09
N TRP A 28 1.55 1.86 -7.86
CA TRP A 28 2.95 1.50 -8.09
C TRP A 28 3.58 0.99 -6.79
N SER A 29 3.27 -0.25 -6.44
CA SER A 29 3.67 -0.89 -5.19
C SER A 29 5.02 -1.61 -5.29
N ASN A 30 5.68 -1.75 -4.15
CA ASN A 30 6.85 -2.62 -3.98
C ASN A 30 6.43 -4.07 -3.75
N ALA A 31 7.33 -5.01 -4.06
CA ALA A 31 7.14 -6.42 -3.76
C ALA A 31 8.46 -7.06 -3.33
N GLY A 32 8.41 -8.24 -2.68
CA GLY A 32 9.58 -8.90 -2.12
C GLY A 32 9.81 -10.30 -2.68
N LEU A 33 11.09 -10.70 -2.70
CA LEU A 33 11.52 -12.09 -2.91
C LEU A 33 12.47 -12.47 -1.79
N ILE A 34 12.12 -13.52 -1.06
CA ILE A 34 12.96 -14.14 -0.02
C ILE A 34 13.35 -15.52 -0.53
N ALA A 35 14.63 -15.82 -0.56
CA ALA A 35 15.17 -17.08 -1.05
C ALA A 35 16.26 -17.63 -0.12
N ASP A 36 16.18 -18.90 0.22
CA ASP A 36 17.19 -19.61 0.98
C ASP A 36 17.11 -21.12 0.69
N ASN A 37 18.25 -21.80 0.48
CA ASN A 37 18.34 -23.25 0.27
C ASN A 37 17.33 -23.82 -0.77
N ASP A 38 17.25 -23.23 -1.96
CA ASP A 38 16.34 -23.62 -3.05
C ASP A 38 14.83 -23.41 -2.76
N GLN A 39 14.47 -22.83 -1.62
CA GLN A 39 13.10 -22.45 -1.29
C GLN A 39 12.90 -20.95 -1.49
N THR A 40 11.67 -20.55 -1.82
CA THR A 40 11.36 -19.17 -2.17
C THR A 40 10.01 -18.73 -1.61
N MET A 41 9.94 -17.45 -1.21
CA MET A 41 8.70 -16.76 -0.87
C MET A 41 8.65 -15.44 -1.60
N ILE A 42 7.49 -15.14 -2.18
CA ILE A 42 7.17 -13.82 -2.74
C ILE A 42 6.26 -13.10 -1.74
N VAL A 43 6.56 -11.83 -1.48
CA VAL A 43 5.73 -10.91 -0.70
C VAL A 43 5.10 -9.93 -1.67
N ASP A 44 3.79 -10.03 -1.82
CA ASP A 44 2.93 -9.28 -2.73
C ASP A 44 3.20 -9.51 -4.24
N THR A 45 2.22 -9.17 -5.02
CA THR A 45 2.28 -9.04 -6.48
C THR A 45 1.96 -7.60 -6.88
N LEU A 46 1.68 -7.33 -8.15
CA LEU A 46 1.46 -5.97 -8.62
C LEU A 46 0.05 -5.78 -9.20
N PHE A 47 -0.28 -4.54 -9.54
CA PHE A 47 -1.63 -4.10 -9.88
C PHE A 47 -2.20 -4.72 -11.16
N ASP A 48 -1.32 -5.15 -12.06
CA ASP A 48 -1.74 -5.82 -13.28
C ASP A 48 -0.81 -6.96 -13.70
N LEU A 49 -1.27 -7.76 -14.65
CA LEU A 49 -0.52 -8.91 -15.14
C LEU A 49 0.77 -8.53 -15.88
N PRO A 50 0.80 -7.48 -16.75
CA PRO A 50 2.03 -7.04 -17.40
C PRO A 50 3.15 -6.67 -16.42
N LEU A 51 2.85 -5.88 -15.39
CA LEU A 51 3.83 -5.48 -14.37
C LEU A 51 4.32 -6.68 -13.56
N THR A 52 3.41 -7.51 -13.08
CA THR A 52 3.76 -8.74 -12.35
C THR A 52 4.62 -9.66 -13.19
N LYS A 53 4.34 -9.80 -14.49
CA LYS A 53 5.16 -10.62 -15.40
C LYS A 53 6.58 -10.08 -15.53
N ILE A 54 6.75 -8.75 -15.60
CA ILE A 54 8.08 -8.11 -15.64
C ILE A 54 8.82 -8.40 -14.34
N MET A 55 8.18 -8.17 -13.18
CA MET A 55 8.74 -8.45 -11.85
C MET A 55 9.21 -9.90 -11.71
N LEU A 56 8.33 -10.87 -12.02
CA LEU A 56 8.67 -12.31 -11.97
C LEU A 56 9.79 -12.66 -12.95
N GLY A 57 9.87 -11.99 -14.10
CA GLY A 57 10.96 -12.13 -15.05
C GLY A 57 12.30 -11.73 -14.47
N GLU A 58 12.36 -10.59 -13.77
CA GLU A 58 13.58 -10.13 -13.09
C GLU A 58 13.93 -11.01 -11.88
N MET A 59 12.97 -11.39 -11.06
CA MET A 59 13.16 -12.34 -9.96
C MET A 59 13.71 -13.66 -10.47
N GLY A 60 13.18 -14.20 -11.56
CA GLY A 60 13.63 -15.43 -12.18
C GLY A 60 14.97 -15.35 -12.93
N ARG A 61 15.56 -14.16 -13.10
CA ARG A 61 16.95 -14.00 -13.55
C ARG A 61 17.93 -14.20 -12.41
N VAL A 62 17.56 -13.79 -11.20
CA VAL A 62 18.38 -13.92 -9.99
C VAL A 62 18.19 -15.30 -9.35
N ILE A 63 16.95 -15.73 -9.21
CA ILE A 63 16.56 -17.03 -8.64
C ILE A 63 15.75 -17.82 -9.69
N PRO A 64 16.39 -18.64 -10.51
CA PRO A 64 15.74 -19.32 -11.66
C PRO A 64 14.52 -20.18 -11.29
N THR A 65 14.49 -20.76 -10.09
CA THR A 65 13.38 -21.61 -9.60
C THR A 65 12.05 -20.86 -9.54
N VAL A 66 12.05 -19.54 -9.34
CA VAL A 66 10.83 -18.70 -9.31
C VAL A 66 9.98 -18.83 -10.58
N LYS A 67 10.59 -19.18 -11.73
CA LYS A 67 9.87 -19.35 -13.00
C LYS A 67 8.99 -20.59 -13.05
N GLU A 68 9.30 -21.58 -12.24
CA GLU A 68 8.65 -22.89 -12.26
C GLU A 68 7.92 -23.21 -10.95
N HIS A 69 8.44 -22.71 -9.83
CA HIS A 69 7.93 -22.99 -8.51
C HIS A 69 8.29 -21.86 -7.52
N VAL A 70 7.29 -21.49 -6.72
CA VAL A 70 7.41 -20.62 -5.54
C VAL A 70 6.75 -21.35 -4.38
N ASP A 71 7.44 -21.51 -3.25
CA ASP A 71 6.92 -22.27 -2.12
C ASP A 71 5.76 -21.52 -1.45
N ILE A 72 5.90 -20.21 -1.27
CA ILE A 72 4.88 -19.35 -0.62
C ILE A 72 4.73 -18.05 -1.39
N LEU A 73 3.48 -17.64 -1.64
CA LEU A 73 3.11 -16.26 -1.92
C LEU A 73 2.39 -15.73 -0.69
N LEU A 74 2.81 -14.58 -0.18
CA LEU A 74 2.09 -13.87 0.88
C LEU A 74 1.52 -12.57 0.33
N ASN A 75 0.26 -12.28 0.63
CA ASN A 75 -0.29 -10.95 0.42
C ASN A 75 -0.38 -10.21 1.75
N THR A 76 0.23 -9.02 1.80
CA THR A 76 0.25 -8.18 3.01
C THR A 76 -1.12 -7.64 3.34
N HIS A 77 -1.92 -7.31 2.32
CA HIS A 77 -3.29 -6.81 2.44
C HIS A 77 -4.08 -7.01 1.15
N ALA A 78 -5.32 -6.51 1.08
CA ALA A 78 -6.29 -6.85 0.05
C ALA A 78 -6.27 -5.95 -1.19
N ASN A 79 -5.52 -4.84 -1.20
CA ASN A 79 -5.54 -3.92 -2.32
C ASN A 79 -4.95 -4.57 -3.58
N GLY A 80 -5.55 -4.24 -4.73
CA GLY A 80 -5.26 -4.90 -5.99
C GLY A 80 -3.80 -4.80 -6.44
N ASP A 81 -3.14 -3.71 -6.13
CA ASP A 81 -1.72 -3.50 -6.46
C ASP A 81 -0.76 -4.35 -5.61
N HIS A 82 -1.29 -5.13 -4.67
CA HIS A 82 -0.56 -6.13 -3.89
C HIS A 82 -1.02 -7.58 -4.16
N CYS A 83 -2.11 -7.79 -4.94
CA CYS A 83 -2.66 -9.14 -5.10
C CYS A 83 -3.20 -9.49 -6.51
N HIS A 84 -3.41 -8.52 -7.42
CA HIS A 84 -3.98 -8.81 -8.73
C HIS A 84 -3.11 -9.71 -9.62
N GLY A 85 -1.79 -9.71 -9.39
CA GLY A 85 -0.86 -10.58 -10.10
C GLY A 85 -0.74 -12.00 -9.57
N ASN A 86 -1.48 -12.39 -8.54
CA ASN A 86 -1.35 -13.69 -7.86
C ASN A 86 -1.43 -14.89 -8.80
N GLU A 87 -2.25 -14.80 -9.86
CA GLU A 87 -2.42 -15.89 -10.83
C GLU A 87 -1.16 -16.25 -11.60
N LEU A 88 -0.21 -15.33 -11.74
CA LEU A 88 1.06 -15.55 -12.45
C LEU A 88 2.12 -16.23 -11.60
N VAL A 89 1.95 -16.24 -10.27
CA VAL A 89 2.92 -16.88 -9.37
C VAL A 89 2.69 -18.38 -9.39
N PRO A 90 3.73 -19.19 -9.75
CA PRO A 90 3.61 -20.66 -9.83
C PRO A 90 3.64 -21.30 -8.44
N THR A 91 2.62 -21.04 -7.64
CA THR A 91 2.47 -21.58 -6.28
C THR A 91 1.07 -22.17 -6.07
N SER A 92 0.98 -23.12 -5.14
CA SER A 92 -0.28 -23.64 -4.60
C SER A 92 -0.57 -23.13 -3.20
N ARG A 93 0.36 -22.35 -2.60
CA ARG A 93 0.26 -21.87 -1.22
C ARG A 93 0.30 -20.35 -1.18
N ILE A 94 -0.88 -19.75 -1.07
CA ILE A 94 -1.06 -18.30 -0.92
C ILE A 94 -1.53 -18.05 0.51
N ILE A 95 -0.79 -17.22 1.25
CA ILE A 95 -1.05 -16.91 2.66
C ILE A 95 -1.49 -15.46 2.80
N SER A 96 -2.45 -15.18 3.68
CA SER A 96 -2.80 -13.84 4.16
C SER A 96 -3.43 -13.89 5.56
N SER A 97 -3.73 -12.73 6.16
CA SER A 97 -4.66 -12.71 7.28
C SER A 97 -6.07 -13.14 6.86
N VAL A 98 -6.90 -13.58 7.80
CA VAL A 98 -8.31 -13.88 7.53
C VAL A 98 -9.02 -12.64 6.98
N ALA A 99 -8.80 -11.49 7.61
CA ALA A 99 -9.45 -10.25 7.20
C ALA A 99 -9.05 -9.81 5.76
N THR A 100 -7.79 -9.99 5.37
CA THR A 100 -7.33 -9.77 3.99
C THR A 100 -8.04 -10.70 3.00
N ALA A 101 -8.14 -12.00 3.32
CA ALA A 101 -8.80 -12.96 2.43
C ALA A 101 -10.29 -12.64 2.22
N ASP A 102 -10.99 -12.22 3.28
CA ASP A 102 -12.39 -11.80 3.23
C ASP A 102 -12.56 -10.52 2.38
N GLU A 103 -11.66 -9.55 2.53
CA GLU A 103 -11.72 -8.25 1.86
C GLU A 103 -11.37 -8.32 0.36
N MET A 104 -10.50 -9.23 -0.08
CA MET A 104 -10.07 -9.37 -1.48
C MET A 104 -11.24 -9.52 -2.49
N SER A 105 -12.40 -9.95 -2.03
CA SER A 105 -13.58 -10.10 -2.89
C SER A 105 -14.41 -8.82 -3.03
N GLU A 106 -14.16 -7.79 -2.22
CA GLU A 106 -14.99 -6.57 -2.16
C GLU A 106 -14.78 -5.66 -3.40
N LEU A 107 -13.56 -5.63 -3.96
CA LEU A 107 -13.24 -4.86 -5.17
C LEU A 107 -12.56 -5.73 -6.23
N PRO A 108 -13.31 -6.49 -7.03
CA PRO A 108 -12.73 -7.35 -8.06
C PRO A 108 -12.12 -6.52 -9.21
N PRO A 109 -11.08 -7.03 -9.91
CA PRO A 109 -10.42 -6.34 -11.03
C PRO A 109 -11.39 -5.87 -12.12
N ALA A 110 -12.44 -6.61 -12.37
CA ALA A 110 -13.48 -6.24 -13.35
C ALA A 110 -14.21 -4.92 -12.99
N ALA A 111 -14.33 -4.60 -11.69
CA ALA A 111 -14.93 -3.33 -11.25
C ALA A 111 -13.98 -2.16 -11.56
N LEU A 112 -12.67 -2.32 -11.33
CA LEU A 112 -11.66 -1.33 -11.71
C LEU A 112 -11.61 -1.14 -13.23
N ALA A 113 -11.63 -2.22 -14.00
CA ALA A 113 -11.69 -2.15 -15.47
C ALA A 113 -12.94 -1.39 -15.96
N ALA A 114 -14.09 -1.62 -15.34
CA ALA A 114 -15.34 -0.92 -15.67
C ALA A 114 -15.26 0.57 -15.28
N MET A 115 -14.67 0.88 -14.13
CA MET A 115 -14.46 2.25 -13.66
C MET A 115 -13.54 3.01 -14.63
N VAL A 116 -12.36 2.50 -14.96
CA VAL A 116 -11.42 3.17 -15.88
C VAL A 116 -12.09 3.42 -17.24
N ARG A 117 -12.80 2.42 -17.78
CA ARG A 117 -13.54 2.60 -19.04
C ARG A 117 -14.63 3.67 -18.96
N ARG A 118 -15.35 3.73 -17.84
CA ARG A 118 -16.42 4.74 -17.64
C ARG A 118 -15.87 6.16 -17.71
N PHE A 119 -14.67 6.39 -17.22
CA PHE A 119 -14.05 7.71 -17.13
C PHE A 119 -13.02 7.99 -18.24
N GLU A 120 -12.86 7.10 -19.22
CA GLU A 120 -11.85 7.21 -20.29
C GLU A 120 -11.96 8.55 -21.07
N GLU A 121 -13.17 8.95 -21.42
CA GLU A 121 -13.46 10.20 -22.14
C GLU A 121 -14.01 11.31 -21.23
N ASP A 122 -14.01 11.12 -19.90
CA ASP A 122 -14.52 12.10 -18.95
C ASP A 122 -13.41 13.11 -18.59
N ASP A 123 -13.66 14.39 -18.92
CA ASP A 123 -12.75 15.50 -18.61
C ASP A 123 -13.16 16.28 -17.34
N SER A 124 -14.06 15.74 -16.52
CA SER A 124 -14.31 16.30 -15.17
C SER A 124 -13.09 16.11 -14.26
N PRO A 125 -12.97 16.86 -13.14
CA PRO A 125 -11.94 16.63 -12.13
C PRO A 125 -11.83 15.17 -11.72
N LEU A 126 -12.95 14.52 -11.43
CA LEU A 126 -13.02 13.10 -11.11
C LEU A 126 -12.48 12.22 -12.24
N GLY A 127 -12.89 12.48 -13.50
CA GLY A 127 -12.45 11.70 -14.66
C GLY A 127 -10.95 11.80 -14.88
N ARG A 128 -10.38 13.00 -14.76
CA ARG A 128 -8.94 13.22 -14.86
C ARG A 128 -8.18 12.52 -13.72
N TYR A 129 -8.72 12.59 -12.51
CA TYR A 129 -8.12 11.93 -11.34
C TYR A 129 -8.14 10.40 -11.44
N ILE A 130 -9.26 9.81 -11.87
CA ILE A 130 -9.35 8.36 -12.12
C ILE A 130 -8.35 7.92 -13.20
N LYS A 131 -8.19 8.70 -14.27
CA LYS A 131 -7.18 8.44 -15.31
C LYS A 131 -5.75 8.55 -14.76
N HIS A 132 -5.49 9.52 -13.89
CA HIS A 132 -4.20 9.67 -13.21
C HIS A 132 -3.89 8.46 -12.32
N ALA A 133 -4.81 8.08 -11.44
CA ALA A 133 -4.58 7.03 -10.45
C ALA A 133 -4.58 5.61 -11.06
N PHE A 134 -5.41 5.35 -12.07
CA PHE A 134 -5.68 3.98 -12.56
C PHE A 134 -5.46 3.79 -14.05
N GLY A 135 -5.36 4.85 -14.84
CA GLY A 135 -5.28 4.77 -16.31
C GLY A 135 -3.97 4.16 -16.85
N GLY A 136 -2.94 4.06 -16.01
CA GLY A 136 -1.66 3.43 -16.36
C GLY A 136 -1.67 1.89 -16.31
N PHE A 137 -2.77 1.26 -15.82
CA PHE A 137 -2.85 -0.17 -15.55
C PHE A 137 -3.89 -0.88 -16.42
N ASN A 138 -3.67 -2.17 -16.65
CA ASN A 138 -4.59 -3.02 -17.38
C ASN A 138 -5.27 -4.04 -16.46
N PHE A 139 -6.52 -3.78 -16.09
CA PHE A 139 -7.31 -4.66 -15.22
C PHE A 139 -8.11 -5.73 -15.97
N LEU A 140 -7.94 -5.85 -17.29
CA LEU A 140 -8.63 -6.88 -18.09
C LEU A 140 -7.94 -8.24 -17.91
N ASP A 141 -8.75 -9.29 -18.01
CA ASP A 141 -8.32 -10.70 -18.01
C ASP A 141 -7.62 -11.15 -16.70
N ILE A 142 -7.72 -10.39 -15.61
CA ILE A 142 -7.20 -10.80 -14.32
C ILE A 142 -8.14 -11.81 -13.66
N THR A 143 -7.60 -12.99 -13.33
CA THR A 143 -8.27 -14.01 -12.53
C THR A 143 -7.81 -13.94 -11.09
N MET A 144 -8.66 -13.42 -10.20
CA MET A 144 -8.31 -13.36 -8.78
C MET A 144 -8.01 -14.74 -8.22
N LYS A 145 -6.77 -14.96 -7.76
CA LYS A 145 -6.41 -16.07 -6.90
C LYS A 145 -6.38 -15.61 -5.46
N THR A 146 -7.32 -16.12 -4.70
CA THR A 146 -7.45 -15.83 -3.26
C THR A 146 -6.50 -16.71 -2.43
N PRO A 147 -6.20 -16.31 -1.18
CA PRO A 147 -5.40 -17.11 -0.27
C PRO A 147 -5.94 -18.53 -0.06
N THR A 148 -5.02 -19.49 -0.01
CA THR A 148 -5.31 -20.90 0.27
C THR A 148 -5.09 -21.29 1.73
N GLU A 149 -4.40 -20.41 2.46
CA GLU A 149 -4.12 -20.54 3.90
C GLU A 149 -4.26 -19.18 4.55
N THR A 150 -4.91 -19.11 5.68
CA THR A 150 -5.13 -17.86 6.42
C THR A 150 -4.74 -17.99 7.88
N PHE A 151 -4.40 -16.88 8.51
CA PHE A 151 -4.07 -16.80 9.92
C PHE A 151 -4.68 -15.57 10.60
N THR A 152 -4.62 -15.55 11.92
CA THR A 152 -4.95 -14.39 12.75
C THR A 152 -3.80 -14.08 13.70
N LYS A 153 -3.57 -12.81 13.99
CA LYS A 153 -2.53 -12.29 14.88
C LYS A 153 -1.12 -12.53 14.37
N ASN A 154 -0.55 -13.73 14.60
CA ASN A 154 0.81 -14.05 14.22
C ASN A 154 0.89 -15.46 13.65
N MET A 155 1.77 -15.64 12.69
CA MET A 155 2.15 -16.91 12.12
C MET A 155 3.66 -16.91 11.84
N SER A 156 4.35 -18.03 11.98
CA SER A 156 5.72 -18.20 11.49
C SER A 156 5.71 -19.18 10.34
N VAL A 157 6.50 -18.89 9.32
CA VAL A 157 6.81 -19.81 8.20
C VAL A 157 8.32 -19.91 8.04
N THR A 158 8.76 -20.96 7.35
CA THR A 158 10.20 -21.19 7.10
C THR A 158 10.47 -21.24 5.61
N ILE A 159 11.52 -20.58 5.16
CA ILE A 159 12.09 -20.65 3.82
C ILE A 159 13.57 -21.04 3.97
N GLY A 160 13.93 -22.24 3.53
CA GLY A 160 15.25 -22.81 3.85
C GLY A 160 15.48 -22.88 5.37
N ASP A 161 16.51 -22.18 5.83
CA ASP A 161 16.85 -22.03 7.25
C ASP A 161 16.34 -20.70 7.85
N LEU A 162 15.65 -19.87 7.07
CA LEU A 162 15.11 -18.59 7.51
C LEU A 162 13.75 -18.78 8.15
N GLU A 163 13.63 -18.37 9.41
CA GLU A 163 12.32 -18.16 10.06
C GLU A 163 11.78 -16.78 9.66
N ILE A 164 10.52 -16.73 9.27
CA ILE A 164 9.82 -15.52 8.83
C ILE A 164 8.59 -15.34 9.72
N GLU A 165 8.50 -14.20 10.37
CA GLU A 165 7.38 -13.82 11.22
C GLU A 165 6.35 -13.04 10.40
N LEU A 166 5.12 -13.53 10.35
CA LEU A 166 3.95 -12.89 9.78
C LEU A 166 3.13 -12.28 10.92
N ILE A 167 2.97 -10.96 10.91
CA ILE A 167 2.42 -10.23 12.05
C ILE A 167 1.24 -9.38 11.56
N GLU A 168 0.03 -9.79 11.90
CA GLU A 168 -1.16 -8.99 11.62
C GLU A 168 -1.17 -7.76 12.53
N VAL A 169 -1.26 -6.58 11.93
CA VAL A 169 -1.33 -5.27 12.60
C VAL A 169 -2.62 -4.52 12.24
N GLY A 170 -3.35 -5.00 11.26
CA GLY A 170 -4.67 -4.47 10.92
C GLY A 170 -5.74 -4.70 12.01
N PRO A 171 -6.87 -3.99 11.90
CA PRO A 171 -7.17 -3.03 10.86
C PRO A 171 -6.39 -1.71 11.03
N ALA A 172 -5.89 -1.17 9.91
CA ALA A 172 -5.17 0.10 9.85
C ALA A 172 -5.35 0.75 8.47
N HIS A 173 -4.46 0.46 7.48
CA HIS A 173 -4.68 0.84 6.08
C HIS A 173 -5.92 0.12 5.53
N THR A 174 -5.93 -1.21 5.61
CA THR A 174 -7.06 -2.09 5.32
C THR A 174 -7.50 -2.87 6.58
N LYS A 175 -8.41 -3.84 6.42
CA LYS A 175 -8.90 -4.63 7.57
C LYS A 175 -7.86 -5.61 8.11
N GLY A 176 -6.92 -6.08 7.29
CA GLY A 176 -6.08 -7.23 7.61
C GLY A 176 -4.59 -7.08 7.35
N ASP A 177 -4.04 -5.87 7.51
CA ASP A 177 -2.63 -5.57 7.20
C ASP A 177 -1.64 -6.46 7.95
N VAL A 178 -0.64 -6.99 7.23
CA VAL A 178 0.37 -7.92 7.73
C VAL A 178 1.77 -7.38 7.48
N LEU A 179 2.61 -7.40 8.51
CA LEU A 179 4.05 -7.21 8.40
C LEU A 179 4.75 -8.57 8.18
N VAL A 180 5.78 -8.60 7.34
CA VAL A 180 6.61 -9.78 7.08
C VAL A 180 8.03 -9.49 7.55
N TYR A 181 8.42 -10.09 8.66
CA TYR A 181 9.72 -9.83 9.27
C TYR A 181 10.65 -11.05 9.18
N VAL A 182 11.88 -10.82 8.74
CA VAL A 182 12.97 -11.82 8.66
C VAL A 182 14.04 -11.46 9.69
N PRO A 183 13.91 -11.94 10.96
CA PRO A 183 14.76 -11.51 12.07
C PRO A 183 16.25 -11.73 11.81
N SER A 184 16.61 -12.91 11.27
CA SER A 184 18.01 -13.29 11.01
C SER A 184 18.70 -12.45 9.94
N ARG A 185 17.93 -11.71 9.11
CA ARG A 185 18.43 -10.81 8.06
C ARG A 185 18.19 -9.34 8.40
N GLY A 186 17.42 -9.04 9.45
CA GLY A 186 17.07 -7.67 9.85
C GLY A 186 16.31 -6.93 8.73
N VAL A 187 15.37 -7.58 8.06
CA VAL A 187 14.53 -6.99 6.98
C VAL A 187 13.07 -7.16 7.34
N ILE A 188 12.29 -6.11 7.12
CA ILE A 188 10.83 -6.12 7.29
C ILE A 188 10.14 -5.54 6.06
N PHE A 189 9.14 -6.26 5.52
CA PHE A 189 8.18 -5.75 4.54
C PHE A 189 6.93 -5.30 5.28
N THR A 190 6.46 -4.11 5.00
CA THR A 190 5.41 -3.48 5.80
C THR A 190 4.06 -3.40 5.10
N GLY A 191 4.02 -3.74 3.79
CA GLY A 191 2.86 -3.36 2.99
C GLY A 191 2.55 -1.88 3.17
N ASP A 192 1.31 -1.51 3.06
CA ASP A 192 0.83 -0.13 3.08
C ASP A 192 0.65 0.45 4.50
N ILE A 193 1.28 -0.17 5.50
CA ILE A 193 1.53 0.54 6.76
C ILE A 193 2.53 1.69 6.53
N LEU A 194 3.42 1.56 5.53
CA LEU A 194 4.33 2.65 5.17
C LEU A 194 4.19 3.07 3.70
N PHE A 195 3.93 4.37 3.53
CA PHE A 195 4.10 5.14 2.31
C PHE A 195 5.25 6.11 2.56
N ILE A 196 6.37 5.95 1.85
CA ILE A 196 7.55 6.78 2.07
C ILE A 196 7.63 7.85 1.00
N GLU A 197 7.73 9.12 1.43
CA GLU A 197 7.65 10.32 0.56
C GLU A 197 6.28 10.49 -0.13
N GLY A 198 5.26 9.73 0.30
CA GLY A 198 3.89 9.79 -0.17
C GLY A 198 2.89 9.85 0.99
N THR A 199 1.76 10.49 0.78
CA THR A 199 0.68 10.58 1.75
C THR A 199 0.01 9.22 1.94
N PRO A 200 -0.05 8.67 3.16
CA PRO A 200 -0.75 7.40 3.42
C PRO A 200 -2.26 7.52 3.19
N LEU A 201 -2.95 6.39 3.09
CA LEU A 201 -4.36 6.32 2.72
C LEU A 201 -5.12 5.38 3.66
N MET A 202 -6.05 5.89 4.50
CA MET A 202 -6.74 5.11 5.53
C MET A 202 -8.14 4.64 5.12
N TRP A 203 -8.25 3.42 4.59
CA TRP A 203 -9.55 2.82 4.25
C TRP A 203 -10.30 2.29 5.48
N ALA A 204 -9.59 1.64 6.39
CA ALA A 204 -10.20 0.97 7.54
C ALA A 204 -10.07 1.75 8.86
N GLY A 205 -8.85 2.09 9.31
CA GLY A 205 -8.63 2.56 10.67
C GLY A 205 -8.81 1.43 11.71
N PRO A 206 -8.73 1.67 13.01
CA PRO A 206 -8.50 2.99 13.59
C PRO A 206 -7.05 3.45 13.48
N VAL A 207 -6.87 4.76 13.45
CA VAL A 207 -5.55 5.38 13.31
C VAL A 207 -4.57 4.97 14.42
N ASP A 208 -5.06 4.69 15.62
CA ASP A 208 -4.20 4.25 16.74
C ASP A 208 -3.54 2.88 16.49
N ASN A 209 -4.19 1.98 15.76
CA ASN A 209 -3.54 0.73 15.34
C ASN A 209 -2.41 1.02 14.35
N TRP A 210 -2.61 1.95 13.42
CA TRP A 210 -1.58 2.34 12.46
C TRP A 210 -0.37 2.98 13.16
N ILE A 211 -0.60 3.91 14.08
CA ILE A 211 0.45 4.51 14.92
C ILE A 211 1.24 3.42 15.67
N ALA A 212 0.54 2.47 16.30
CA ALA A 212 1.18 1.37 17.01
C ALA A 212 1.98 0.44 16.08
N ALA A 213 1.50 0.20 14.84
CA ALA A 213 2.24 -0.57 13.84
C ALA A 213 3.53 0.15 13.43
N CYS A 214 3.49 1.46 13.21
CA CYS A 214 4.68 2.27 12.93
C CYS A 214 5.70 2.25 14.09
N ASP A 215 5.24 2.37 15.35
CA ASP A 215 6.09 2.25 16.53
C ASP A 215 6.77 0.87 16.61
N ARG A 216 6.02 -0.20 16.32
CA ARG A 216 6.57 -1.55 16.24
C ARG A 216 7.65 -1.67 15.18
N ILE A 217 7.40 -1.20 13.95
CA ILE A 217 8.37 -1.23 12.86
C ILE A 217 9.63 -0.46 13.26
N ALA A 218 9.48 0.74 13.81
CA ALA A 218 10.59 1.58 14.23
C ALA A 218 11.48 0.91 15.29
N SER A 219 10.89 0.11 16.19
CA SER A 219 11.60 -0.59 17.27
C SER A 219 12.47 -1.75 16.81
N LEU A 220 12.26 -2.28 15.60
CA LEU A 220 13.01 -3.43 15.06
C LEU A 220 14.38 -3.06 14.51
N GLU A 221 14.63 -1.76 14.24
CA GLU A 221 15.89 -1.26 13.65
C GLU A 221 16.31 -2.01 12.37
N ALA A 222 15.33 -2.48 11.60
CA ALA A 222 15.50 -3.29 10.40
C ALA A 222 15.59 -2.43 9.13
N VAL A 223 16.14 -3.00 8.04
CA VAL A 223 15.90 -2.50 6.68
C VAL A 223 14.41 -2.66 6.41
N THR A 224 13.76 -1.55 6.12
CA THR A 224 12.31 -1.47 6.04
C THR A 224 11.87 -1.25 4.60
N VAL A 225 11.10 -2.19 4.08
CA VAL A 225 10.53 -2.17 2.73
C VAL A 225 9.08 -1.74 2.83
N PRO A 226 8.74 -0.50 2.42
CA PRO A 226 7.37 -0.01 2.43
C PRO A 226 6.52 -0.64 1.32
N GLY A 227 5.20 -0.50 1.39
CA GLY A 227 4.32 -0.81 0.25
C GLY A 227 4.56 0.13 -0.91
N HIS A 228 4.76 1.42 -0.63
CA HIS A 228 5.03 2.44 -1.63
C HIS A 228 6.22 3.32 -1.25
N GLY A 229 6.96 3.75 -2.27
CA GLY A 229 8.11 4.65 -2.12
C GLY A 229 9.42 3.93 -1.81
N PRO A 230 10.45 4.68 -1.40
CA PRO A 230 11.81 4.17 -1.25
C PRO A 230 12.00 3.26 -0.03
N ILE A 231 12.94 2.30 -0.13
CA ILE A 231 13.42 1.52 1.02
C ILE A 231 13.95 2.48 2.08
N THR A 232 13.65 2.19 3.34
CA THR A 232 13.95 3.05 4.46
C THR A 232 14.46 2.23 5.67
N GLY A 233 14.43 2.83 6.84
CA GLY A 233 14.66 2.22 8.15
C GLY A 233 13.66 2.78 9.16
N SER A 234 14.01 2.72 10.45
CA SER A 234 13.16 3.23 11.54
C SER A 234 12.71 4.68 11.34
N SER A 235 13.52 5.52 10.69
CA SER A 235 13.17 6.93 10.44
C SER A 235 11.94 7.10 9.54
N GLY A 236 11.76 6.23 8.54
CA GLY A 236 10.56 6.26 7.69
C GLY A 236 9.29 5.89 8.47
N ALA A 237 9.36 4.85 9.29
CA ALA A 237 8.25 4.47 10.16
C ALA A 237 7.89 5.58 11.17
N ILE A 238 8.90 6.26 11.72
CA ILE A 238 8.71 7.42 12.60
C ILE A 238 8.02 8.57 11.84
N ALA A 239 8.43 8.86 10.61
CA ALA A 239 7.84 9.93 9.82
C ALA A 239 6.36 9.67 9.51
N VAL A 240 5.99 8.44 9.12
CA VAL A 240 4.58 8.07 8.88
C VAL A 240 3.76 8.11 10.17
N ARG A 241 4.34 7.64 11.31
CA ARG A 241 3.71 7.78 12.62
C ARG A 241 3.43 9.24 12.97
N ASP A 242 4.42 10.10 12.79
CA ASP A 242 4.34 11.53 13.14
C ASP A 242 3.31 12.25 12.26
N TYR A 243 3.18 11.88 10.98
CA TYR A 243 2.09 12.31 10.11
C TYR A 243 0.72 11.96 10.71
N TRP A 244 0.51 10.70 11.11
CA TRP A 244 -0.77 10.28 11.68
C TRP A 244 -1.07 10.96 13.02
N VAL A 245 -0.06 11.14 13.87
CA VAL A 245 -0.22 11.86 15.15
C VAL A 245 -0.59 13.31 14.90
N MET A 246 0.09 13.98 13.98
CA MET A 246 -0.22 15.36 13.58
C MET A 246 -1.64 15.43 13.03
N LEU A 247 -1.96 14.64 12.00
CA LEU A 247 -3.26 14.72 11.32
C LEU A 247 -4.43 14.39 12.26
N LYS A 248 -4.29 13.39 13.14
CA LYS A 248 -5.30 13.07 14.17
C LYS A 248 -5.59 14.27 15.07
N ASN A 249 -4.54 14.96 15.54
CA ASN A 249 -4.69 16.11 16.42
C ASN A 249 -5.34 17.31 15.69
N GLU A 250 -4.86 17.62 14.50
CA GLU A 250 -5.39 18.72 13.68
C GLU A 250 -6.84 18.48 13.26
N ALA A 251 -7.18 17.26 12.83
CA ALA A 251 -8.55 16.88 12.50
C ALA A 251 -9.46 16.94 13.74
N LYS A 252 -8.96 16.51 14.92
CA LYS A 252 -9.76 16.53 16.15
C LYS A 252 -10.13 17.96 16.59
N ILE A 253 -9.20 18.91 16.49
CA ILE A 253 -9.46 20.32 16.81
C ILE A 253 -10.62 20.85 15.93
N ARG A 254 -10.55 20.61 14.62
CA ARG A 254 -11.55 21.11 13.67
C ARG A 254 -12.91 20.41 13.81
N PHE A 255 -12.88 19.12 14.14
CA PHE A 255 -14.07 18.37 14.46
C PHE A 255 -14.78 18.96 15.71
N ASP A 256 -14.03 19.27 16.77
CA ASP A 256 -14.56 19.86 18.01
C ASP A 256 -15.09 21.28 17.79
N ASP A 257 -14.50 22.03 16.85
CA ASP A 257 -14.96 23.34 16.41
C ASP A 257 -16.18 23.28 15.45
N GLY A 258 -16.64 22.06 15.09
CA GLY A 258 -17.81 21.85 14.24
C GLY A 258 -17.57 22.11 12.75
N MET A 259 -16.31 22.07 12.29
CA MET A 259 -15.99 22.20 10.87
C MET A 259 -16.43 20.96 10.09
N SER A 260 -16.87 21.15 8.84
CA SER A 260 -17.05 20.03 7.90
C SER A 260 -15.71 19.40 7.54
N VAL A 261 -15.71 18.13 7.04
CA VAL A 261 -14.50 17.48 6.53
C VAL A 261 -13.80 18.34 5.46
N ARG A 262 -14.58 18.89 4.53
CA ARG A 262 -14.05 19.74 3.44
C ARG A 262 -13.38 21.02 3.96
N ASP A 263 -13.97 21.68 4.95
CA ASP A 263 -13.41 22.89 5.54
C ASP A 263 -12.17 22.57 6.38
N ALA A 264 -12.21 21.46 7.12
CA ALA A 264 -11.07 20.99 7.91
C ALA A 264 -9.84 20.68 7.02
N VAL A 265 -10.05 19.98 5.91
CA VAL A 265 -8.97 19.66 4.94
C VAL A 265 -8.32 20.93 4.39
N ARG A 266 -9.11 21.96 4.09
CA ARG A 266 -8.58 23.25 3.58
C ARG A 266 -7.84 24.08 4.63
N ASP A 267 -8.16 23.88 5.91
CA ASP A 267 -7.61 24.64 7.02
C ASP A 267 -6.39 23.96 7.67
N ILE A 268 -6.19 22.64 7.46
CA ILE A 268 -5.05 21.91 8.01
C ILE A 268 -3.78 22.29 7.26
N ASP A 269 -2.78 22.76 8.00
CA ASP A 269 -1.43 22.93 7.49
C ASP A 269 -0.64 21.63 7.66
N LEU A 270 -0.22 21.02 6.57
CA LEU A 270 0.56 19.79 6.56
C LEU A 270 2.01 19.99 7.06
N GLY A 271 2.51 21.23 7.14
CA GLY A 271 3.81 21.55 7.69
C GLY A 271 4.95 20.75 7.05
N ALA A 272 5.63 19.93 7.85
CA ALA A 272 6.74 19.10 7.38
C ALA A 272 6.36 18.03 6.34
N PHE A 273 5.08 17.75 6.15
CA PHE A 273 4.56 16.73 5.24
C PHE A 273 3.98 17.33 3.95
N ALA A 274 4.05 18.65 3.77
CA ALA A 274 3.48 19.33 2.60
C ALA A 274 4.15 18.94 1.27
N ASP A 275 5.40 18.46 1.32
CA ASP A 275 6.16 18.02 0.13
C ASP A 275 5.96 16.52 -0.18
N TRP A 276 5.10 15.80 0.58
CA TRP A 276 4.79 14.41 0.28
C TRP A 276 3.85 14.32 -0.93
N GLY A 277 4.10 13.33 -1.80
CA GLY A 277 3.23 13.05 -2.94
C GLY A 277 1.80 12.70 -2.52
N GLU A 278 0.88 12.80 -3.46
CA GLU A 278 -0.55 12.45 -3.30
C GLU A 278 -1.21 13.12 -2.08
N SER A 279 -0.97 14.42 -1.89
CA SER A 279 -1.49 15.21 -0.77
C SER A 279 -3.02 15.24 -0.74
N GLU A 280 -3.71 15.05 -1.87
CA GLU A 280 -5.16 14.95 -1.98
C GLU A 280 -5.78 13.83 -1.13
N ARG A 281 -4.99 12.80 -0.79
CA ARG A 281 -5.41 11.70 0.10
C ARG A 281 -5.78 12.17 1.51
N ILE A 282 -5.39 13.39 1.88
CA ILE A 282 -5.80 14.01 3.15
C ILE A 282 -7.32 14.02 3.31
N TYR A 283 -8.09 14.17 2.21
CA TYR A 283 -9.54 14.19 2.31
C TYR A 283 -10.09 12.87 2.89
N LEU A 284 -9.67 11.74 2.32
CA LEU A 284 -10.08 10.43 2.81
C LEU A 284 -9.62 10.20 4.24
N ASN A 285 -8.39 10.62 4.56
CA ASN A 285 -7.82 10.47 5.89
C ASN A 285 -8.59 11.24 6.95
N VAL A 286 -8.91 12.52 6.70
CA VAL A 286 -9.73 13.33 7.61
C VAL A 286 -11.16 12.81 7.70
N ASN A 287 -11.75 12.37 6.59
CA ASN A 287 -13.06 11.73 6.58
C ASN A 287 -13.11 10.47 7.47
N SER A 288 -12.08 9.63 7.38
CA SER A 288 -11.95 8.43 8.21
C SER A 288 -11.75 8.77 9.69
N LEU A 289 -10.93 9.79 10.01
CA LEU A 289 -10.77 10.30 11.36
C LEU A 289 -12.08 10.87 11.93
N TYR A 290 -12.84 11.62 11.13
CA TYR A 290 -14.14 12.14 11.56
C TYR A 290 -15.14 11.02 11.88
N ARG A 291 -15.12 9.94 11.09
CA ARG A 291 -15.91 8.73 11.40
C ARG A 291 -15.47 8.12 12.74
N GLU A 292 -14.17 8.03 13.03
CA GLU A 292 -13.66 7.56 14.32
C GLU A 292 -14.07 8.48 15.48
N PHE A 293 -14.17 9.79 15.27
CA PHE A 293 -14.64 10.75 16.28
C PHE A 293 -16.14 10.72 16.48
N GLY A 294 -16.89 9.96 15.66
CA GLY A 294 -18.33 9.77 15.79
C GLY A 294 -19.17 10.76 14.97
N SER A 295 -18.61 11.37 13.92
CA SER A 295 -19.37 12.16 12.98
C SER A 295 -20.37 11.31 12.22
N SER A 296 -21.59 11.84 12.04
CA SER A 296 -22.59 11.31 11.10
C SER A 296 -22.52 11.96 9.71
N GLU A 297 -21.67 12.97 9.55
CA GLU A 297 -21.53 13.76 8.31
C GLU A 297 -20.23 13.35 7.58
N VAL A 298 -20.03 12.05 7.38
CA VAL A 298 -18.90 11.48 6.63
C VAL A 298 -19.38 10.97 5.28
N VAL A 299 -18.48 11.01 4.31
CA VAL A 299 -18.70 10.40 2.98
C VAL A 299 -18.45 8.91 3.08
N GLU A 300 -19.45 8.09 2.72
CA GLU A 300 -19.39 6.63 2.70
C GLU A 300 -19.13 6.08 1.27
N ASP A 301 -19.59 6.81 0.26
CA ASP A 301 -19.43 6.38 -1.15
C ASP A 301 -18.01 6.63 -1.63
N VAL A 302 -17.35 5.56 -2.10
CA VAL A 302 -15.95 5.61 -2.56
C VAL A 302 -15.79 6.53 -3.77
N MET A 303 -16.79 6.62 -4.65
CA MET A 303 -16.72 7.53 -5.81
C MET A 303 -16.87 9.00 -5.42
N GLU A 304 -17.62 9.30 -4.36
CA GLU A 304 -17.65 10.63 -3.77
C GLU A 304 -16.31 10.99 -3.12
N LEU A 305 -15.66 10.03 -2.42
CA LEU A 305 -14.31 10.23 -1.88
C LEU A 305 -13.30 10.51 -3.00
N PHE A 306 -13.33 9.76 -4.10
CA PHE A 306 -12.49 10.03 -5.27
C PHE A 306 -12.81 11.38 -5.92
N ALA A 307 -14.07 11.81 -5.94
CA ALA A 307 -14.44 13.13 -6.48
C ALA A 307 -13.83 14.25 -5.64
N GLU A 308 -13.90 14.17 -4.31
CA GLU A 308 -13.29 15.14 -3.40
C GLU A 308 -11.76 15.20 -3.52
N MET A 309 -11.11 14.03 -3.59
CA MET A 309 -9.67 13.95 -3.83
C MET A 309 -9.31 14.54 -5.20
N GLY A 310 -10.09 14.26 -6.23
CA GLY A 310 -9.90 14.81 -7.57
C GLY A 310 -9.99 16.32 -7.64
N GLU A 311 -10.90 16.94 -6.89
CA GLU A 311 -11.01 18.41 -6.79
C GLU A 311 -9.74 19.03 -6.15
N ILE A 312 -9.18 18.37 -5.13
CA ILE A 312 -7.94 18.83 -4.47
C ILE A 312 -6.76 18.67 -5.43
N TRP A 313 -6.60 17.49 -6.01
CA TRP A 313 -5.53 17.17 -6.97
C TRP A 313 -5.50 18.14 -8.14
N GLU A 314 -6.67 18.49 -8.70
CA GLU A 314 -6.76 19.44 -9.81
C GLU A 314 -6.34 20.85 -9.38
N GLY A 315 -6.80 21.31 -8.20
CA GLY A 315 -6.44 22.62 -7.67
C GLY A 315 -4.94 22.81 -7.46
N GLU A 316 -4.21 21.75 -7.11
CA GLU A 316 -2.75 21.76 -6.99
C GLU A 316 -2.06 21.86 -8.38
N HIS A 317 -2.52 21.07 -9.35
CA HIS A 317 -1.91 21.01 -10.70
C HIS A 317 -2.31 22.16 -11.62
N GLU A 318 -3.43 22.85 -11.36
CA GLU A 318 -3.75 24.09 -12.07
C GLU A 318 -2.78 25.21 -11.69
N ASN A 319 -2.36 25.27 -10.44
CA ASN A 319 -1.40 26.28 -9.99
C ASN A 319 0.00 26.08 -10.59
N GLU A 320 0.43 24.86 -10.90
CA GLU A 320 1.71 24.57 -11.54
C GLU A 320 1.79 24.99 -13.02
N LYS A 321 0.64 25.12 -13.71
CA LYS A 321 0.60 25.56 -15.14
C LYS A 321 0.89 27.04 -15.33
N TYR A 322 0.97 27.84 -14.27
CA TYR A 322 1.17 29.27 -14.32
C TYR A 322 2.54 29.73 -13.79
N PHE A 323 3.45 28.80 -13.50
CA PHE A 323 4.85 29.04 -13.15
C PHE A 323 5.79 28.28 -14.10
#